data_47b9cb370f65b92ceb80f214fd771a5b
#
_entry.id   47b9cb370f65b92ceb80f214fd771a5b
#
_cell.length_a   1.000
_cell.length_b   1.000
_cell.length_c   1.000
_cell.angle_alpha   90.00
_cell.angle_beta   90.00
_cell.angle_gamma   90.00
#
_symmetry.space_group_name_H-M   'P 1'
#
loop_
_entity.id
_entity.type
_entity.pdbx_description
1 polymer ?
#
loop_
_entity_poly.entity_id
_entity_poly.type
_entity_poly.pdbx_seq_one_letter_code
_entity_poly.pdbx_strand_id
1 'polypeptide(L)'
;MSILVGRGSKVLVQGITGRDGSFHAKQMKEYGTKVVAGVTPGKGGTDVGGIPVFDSVEEAVARTRADVSVIYVPAALAQDAIYEAVDAEVPLVVCITEGLPARDMVEIASYLKGRSTRLIGPNCPGLISPGQCKVGIMPGFIHAPGRIGLVSRSGTLTYEVVWQLTRAGMGQSTCIGIGGDPIVGTRFVDTLALFEADESTDAIVLIGEIGGTDEEDAAALIEKHVTKPVVAFIAGQTAPPGKRMGHAGAIVSGGAGTAQEKMARFERAGVPVAKVPSEIPGLISAALRKKRPARLKLVSRAKATGSKKTTAVKARKAKAKTAKSKARPKAKARSTGKTRPKRAGRR
;
A
#
# COMPACT_ATOMS: atom_id res chain seq x y z
N MET A 1 -16.13 -7.90 4.44
CA MET A 1 -15.22 -6.75 4.32
C MET A 1 -13.94 -7.25 3.69
N SER A 2 -13.05 -6.40 3.31
CA SER A 2 -11.73 -6.73 2.73
C SER A 2 -10.70 -5.84 3.39
N ILE A 3 -9.41 -6.19 3.32
CA ILE A 3 -8.36 -5.33 3.86
C ILE A 3 -7.88 -4.34 2.80
N LEU A 4 -7.55 -3.12 3.22
CA LEU A 4 -6.96 -2.02 2.47
C LEU A 4 -7.85 -1.40 1.38
N VAL A 5 -8.49 -2.20 0.50
CA VAL A 5 -9.34 -1.68 -0.59
C VAL A 5 -10.67 -2.42 -0.69
N GLY A 6 -11.72 -1.71 -1.08
CA GLY A 6 -13.07 -2.25 -1.23
C GLY A 6 -13.93 -1.44 -2.20
N ARG A 7 -15.24 -1.72 -2.26
CA ARG A 7 -16.20 -1.03 -3.17
C ARG A 7 -16.22 0.49 -3.04
N GLY A 8 -15.82 1.02 -1.88
CA GLY A 8 -15.79 2.46 -1.59
C GLY A 8 -14.54 3.16 -2.06
N SER A 9 -13.44 2.44 -2.27
CA SER A 9 -12.13 3.00 -2.58
C SER A 9 -12.15 3.81 -3.88
N LYS A 10 -11.55 4.99 -3.85
CA LYS A 10 -11.43 5.92 -4.96
C LYS A 10 -9.97 6.01 -5.37
N VAL A 11 -9.66 5.54 -6.56
CA VAL A 11 -8.29 5.38 -7.04
C VAL A 11 -7.91 6.54 -7.95
N LEU A 12 -6.76 7.15 -7.70
CA LEU A 12 -6.04 8.00 -8.65
C LEU A 12 -4.85 7.23 -9.24
N VAL A 13 -4.50 7.54 -10.49
CA VAL A 13 -3.44 6.88 -11.25
C VAL A 13 -2.36 7.89 -11.60
N GLN A 14 -1.18 7.78 -11.00
CA GLN A 14 -0.01 8.59 -11.37
C GLN A 14 0.66 7.99 -12.62
N GLY A 15 0.98 8.84 -13.59
CA GLY A 15 1.48 8.41 -14.90
C GLY A 15 0.39 7.90 -15.83
N ILE A 16 -0.86 8.36 -15.66
CA ILE A 16 -2.03 7.86 -16.41
C ILE A 16 -1.91 8.05 -17.93
N THR A 17 -1.20 9.07 -18.40
CA THR A 17 -1.02 9.32 -19.84
C THR A 17 0.03 8.43 -20.49
N GLY A 18 0.80 7.68 -19.69
CA GLY A 18 1.72 6.66 -20.16
C GLY A 18 0.98 5.41 -20.65
N ARG A 19 1.67 4.58 -21.44
CA ARG A 19 1.11 3.34 -22.00
C ARG A 19 0.54 2.43 -20.91
N ASP A 20 1.34 2.12 -19.88
CA ASP A 20 0.95 1.17 -18.83
C ASP A 20 -0.09 1.80 -17.88
N GLY A 21 0.06 3.09 -17.54
CA GLY A 21 -0.91 3.82 -16.73
C GLY A 21 -2.29 3.86 -17.37
N SER A 22 -2.38 4.23 -18.65
CA SER A 22 -3.66 4.29 -19.38
C SER A 22 -4.29 2.91 -19.56
N PHE A 23 -3.50 1.90 -19.90
CA PHE A 23 -3.98 0.52 -20.07
C PHE A 23 -4.55 -0.03 -18.76
N HIS A 24 -3.81 0.05 -17.68
CA HIS A 24 -4.24 -0.50 -16.41
C HIS A 24 -5.36 0.33 -15.73
N ALA A 25 -5.40 1.65 -15.95
CA ALA A 25 -6.53 2.49 -15.53
C ALA A 25 -7.84 2.01 -16.17
N LYS A 26 -7.82 1.72 -17.47
CA LYS A 26 -8.96 1.14 -18.19
C LYS A 26 -9.34 -0.23 -17.63
N GLN A 27 -8.38 -1.13 -17.43
CA GLN A 27 -8.60 -2.46 -16.87
C GLN A 27 -9.17 -2.41 -15.43
N MET A 28 -8.73 -1.46 -14.60
CA MET A 28 -9.29 -1.25 -13.26
C MET A 28 -10.74 -0.75 -13.35
N LYS A 29 -11.02 0.19 -14.24
CA LYS A 29 -12.39 0.73 -14.46
C LYS A 29 -13.34 -0.36 -14.99
N GLU A 30 -12.90 -1.18 -15.94
CA GLU A 30 -13.65 -2.33 -16.47
C GLU A 30 -13.92 -3.38 -15.38
N TYR A 31 -13.02 -3.56 -14.44
CA TYR A 31 -13.20 -4.43 -13.27
C TYR A 31 -14.25 -3.89 -12.28
N GLY A 32 -14.62 -2.62 -12.35
CA GLY A 32 -15.55 -1.97 -11.45
C GLY A 32 -14.87 -1.12 -10.35
N THR A 33 -13.55 -0.94 -10.41
CA THR A 33 -12.82 -0.01 -9.53
C THR A 33 -13.20 1.43 -9.86
N LYS A 34 -13.43 2.25 -8.84
CA LYS A 34 -13.71 3.68 -8.99
C LYS A 34 -12.41 4.44 -9.27
N VAL A 35 -11.93 4.43 -10.51
CA VAL A 35 -10.82 5.27 -10.94
C VAL A 35 -11.36 6.67 -11.17
N VAL A 36 -11.04 7.60 -10.27
CA VAL A 36 -11.66 8.95 -10.20
C VAL A 36 -10.76 10.05 -10.73
N ALA A 37 -9.46 9.80 -10.85
CA ALA A 37 -8.47 10.78 -11.32
C ALA A 37 -7.27 10.11 -11.96
N GLY A 38 -6.63 10.82 -12.87
CA GLY A 38 -5.27 10.58 -13.32
C GLY A 38 -4.38 11.77 -12.94
N VAL A 39 -3.10 11.52 -12.79
CA VAL A 39 -2.10 12.58 -12.55
C VAL A 39 -0.96 12.41 -13.52
N THR A 40 -0.65 13.49 -14.23
CA THR A 40 0.54 13.63 -15.09
C THR A 40 0.88 15.10 -15.17
N PRO A 41 2.02 15.57 -14.65
CA PRO A 41 2.42 16.97 -14.69
C PRO A 41 2.42 17.54 -16.12
N GLY A 42 1.85 18.75 -16.31
CA GLY A 42 1.71 19.41 -17.60
C GLY A 42 0.62 18.83 -18.51
N LYS A 43 -0.24 17.93 -18.01
CA LYS A 43 -1.39 17.34 -18.72
C LYS A 43 -2.73 17.59 -18.04
N GLY A 44 -2.75 18.44 -17.02
CA GLY A 44 -3.98 18.86 -16.34
C GLY A 44 -5.03 19.38 -17.31
N GLY A 45 -6.30 19.11 -17.02
CA GLY A 45 -7.43 19.47 -17.88
C GLY A 45 -7.67 18.55 -19.09
N THR A 46 -6.83 17.52 -19.30
CA THR A 46 -7.06 16.47 -20.32
C THR A 46 -7.88 15.32 -19.74
N ASP A 47 -8.20 14.34 -20.57
CA ASP A 47 -8.98 13.15 -20.22
C ASP A 47 -8.33 11.88 -20.79
N VAL A 48 -8.35 10.80 -20.03
CA VAL A 48 -7.91 9.47 -20.46
C VAL A 48 -9.05 8.48 -20.25
N GLY A 49 -9.81 8.20 -21.31
CA GLY A 49 -10.89 7.20 -21.27
C GLY A 49 -12.03 7.55 -20.30
N GLY A 50 -12.37 8.83 -20.17
CA GLY A 50 -13.37 9.36 -19.25
C GLY A 50 -12.86 9.49 -17.82
N ILE A 51 -11.53 9.58 -17.63
CA ILE A 51 -10.89 9.84 -16.35
C ILE A 51 -10.20 11.20 -16.44
N PRO A 52 -10.60 12.22 -15.63
CA PRO A 52 -9.98 13.54 -15.67
C PRO A 52 -8.53 13.46 -15.19
N VAL A 53 -7.65 14.22 -15.87
CA VAL A 53 -6.22 14.29 -15.56
C VAL A 53 -5.92 15.62 -14.87
N PHE A 54 -5.11 15.57 -13.82
CA PHE A 54 -4.65 16.71 -13.02
C PHE A 54 -3.12 16.83 -13.12
N ASP A 55 -2.60 17.99 -12.79
CA ASP A 55 -1.16 18.24 -12.80
C ASP A 55 -0.47 17.74 -11.51
N SER A 56 -1.21 17.62 -10.41
CA SER A 56 -0.68 17.15 -9.14
C SER A 56 -1.64 16.21 -8.39
N VAL A 57 -1.07 15.41 -7.47
CA VAL A 57 -1.83 14.54 -6.57
C VAL A 57 -2.68 15.37 -5.61
N GLU A 58 -2.14 16.49 -5.09
CA GLU A 58 -2.87 17.40 -4.20
C GLU A 58 -4.16 17.91 -4.86
N GLU A 59 -4.06 18.42 -6.11
CA GLU A 59 -5.23 18.87 -6.85
C GLU A 59 -6.23 17.73 -7.10
N ALA A 60 -5.74 16.56 -7.51
CA ALA A 60 -6.59 15.39 -7.75
C ALA A 60 -7.35 14.97 -6.48
N VAL A 61 -6.67 14.91 -5.32
CA VAL A 61 -7.28 14.57 -4.02
C VAL A 61 -8.30 15.64 -3.59
N ALA A 62 -7.96 16.92 -3.73
CA ALA A 62 -8.88 18.02 -3.39
C ALA A 62 -10.18 17.97 -4.19
N ARG A 63 -10.11 17.61 -5.48
CA ARG A 63 -11.25 17.56 -6.40
C ARG A 63 -12.07 16.28 -6.28
N THR A 64 -11.42 15.12 -6.06
CA THR A 64 -12.09 13.80 -6.17
C THR A 64 -12.22 13.07 -4.84
N ARG A 65 -11.42 13.46 -3.83
CA ARG A 65 -11.27 12.75 -2.56
C ARG A 65 -10.79 11.32 -2.79
N ALA A 66 -9.81 11.14 -3.66
CA ALA A 66 -9.14 9.87 -3.86
C ALA A 66 -8.43 9.44 -2.56
N ASP A 67 -8.57 8.17 -2.21
CA ASP A 67 -8.00 7.56 -0.99
C ASP A 67 -6.95 6.47 -1.31
N VAL A 68 -6.74 6.19 -2.59
CA VAL A 68 -5.70 5.27 -3.08
C VAL A 68 -4.98 5.91 -4.25
N SER A 69 -3.64 5.91 -4.22
CA SER A 69 -2.80 6.26 -5.36
C SER A 69 -2.11 5.01 -5.91
N VAL A 70 -2.18 4.78 -7.22
CA VAL A 70 -1.37 3.74 -7.89
C VAL A 70 -0.39 4.39 -8.87
N ILE A 71 0.88 3.96 -8.80
CA ILE A 71 2.01 4.61 -9.48
C ILE A 71 2.51 3.72 -10.61
N TYR A 72 2.53 4.28 -11.84
CA TYR A 72 3.07 3.66 -13.06
C TYR A 72 4.15 4.52 -13.72
N VAL A 73 4.70 5.51 -13.02
CA VAL A 73 5.76 6.35 -13.57
C VAL A 73 7.07 5.57 -13.69
N PRO A 74 8.01 5.98 -14.58
CA PRO A 74 9.35 5.39 -14.65
C PRO A 74 10.09 5.41 -13.31
N ALA A 75 11.01 4.46 -13.09
CA ALA A 75 11.74 4.30 -11.82
C ALA A 75 12.42 5.59 -11.32
N ALA A 76 13.00 6.37 -12.23
CA ALA A 76 13.65 7.64 -11.90
C ALA A 76 12.70 8.72 -11.33
N LEU A 77 11.38 8.56 -11.50
CA LEU A 77 10.36 9.50 -11.03
C LEU A 77 9.50 8.91 -9.91
N ALA A 78 9.71 7.65 -9.55
CA ALA A 78 8.82 6.94 -8.64
C ALA A 78 8.98 7.41 -7.18
N GLN A 79 10.18 7.82 -6.77
CA GLN A 79 10.41 8.40 -5.45
C GLN A 79 9.61 9.69 -5.26
N ASP A 80 9.68 10.61 -6.21
CA ASP A 80 8.93 11.87 -6.18
C ASP A 80 7.42 11.63 -6.20
N ALA A 81 6.96 10.68 -7.02
CA ALA A 81 5.55 10.29 -7.08
C ALA A 81 5.04 9.70 -5.75
N ILE A 82 5.88 8.96 -5.02
CA ILE A 82 5.56 8.46 -3.68
C ILE A 82 5.47 9.63 -2.70
N TYR A 83 6.46 10.53 -2.69
CA TYR A 83 6.46 11.69 -1.80
C TYR A 83 5.24 12.58 -2.03
N GLU A 84 4.92 12.88 -3.28
CA GLU A 84 3.75 13.68 -3.64
C GLU A 84 2.45 13.07 -3.09
N ALA A 85 2.27 11.76 -3.22
CA ALA A 85 1.10 11.08 -2.68
C ALA A 85 1.07 11.06 -1.14
N VAL A 86 2.23 10.95 -0.49
CA VAL A 86 2.37 11.01 0.97
C VAL A 86 2.07 12.41 1.50
N ASP A 87 2.54 13.46 0.82
CA ASP A 87 2.28 14.85 1.20
C ASP A 87 0.83 15.27 1.00
N ALA A 88 0.18 14.72 -0.02
CA ALA A 88 -1.27 14.85 -0.23
C ALA A 88 -2.10 13.97 0.75
N GLU A 89 -1.46 13.35 1.75
CA GLU A 89 -2.08 12.53 2.78
C GLU A 89 -2.94 11.37 2.23
N VAL A 90 -2.57 10.82 1.05
CA VAL A 90 -3.25 9.65 0.48
C VAL A 90 -3.06 8.45 1.41
N PRO A 91 -4.15 7.82 1.92
CA PRO A 91 -4.03 6.74 2.91
C PRO A 91 -3.28 5.50 2.42
N LEU A 92 -3.44 5.16 1.11
CA LEU A 92 -2.80 4.00 0.50
C LEU A 92 -2.11 4.38 -0.80
N VAL A 93 -0.82 4.09 -0.87
CA VAL A 93 0.00 4.23 -2.08
C VAL A 93 0.44 2.85 -2.56
N VAL A 94 0.27 2.56 -3.84
CA VAL A 94 0.65 1.30 -4.48
C VAL A 94 1.65 1.60 -5.60
N CYS A 95 2.91 1.27 -5.40
CA CYS A 95 3.96 1.51 -6.38
C CYS A 95 4.21 0.22 -7.20
N ILE A 96 3.74 0.23 -8.45
CA ILE A 96 3.94 -0.91 -9.38
C ILE A 96 5.35 -0.91 -9.92
N THR A 97 5.95 0.27 -10.07
CA THR A 97 7.24 0.49 -10.72
C THR A 97 8.34 -0.39 -10.14
N GLU A 98 9.05 -1.06 -11.03
CA GLU A 98 10.27 -1.83 -10.76
C GLU A 98 11.51 -0.95 -11.00
N GLY A 99 12.60 -1.26 -10.29
CA GLY A 99 13.91 -0.64 -10.52
C GLY A 99 14.20 0.60 -9.67
N LEU A 100 13.43 0.82 -8.60
CA LEU A 100 13.80 1.83 -7.60
C LEU A 100 15.09 1.40 -6.90
N PRO A 101 16.10 2.29 -6.79
CA PRO A 101 17.31 2.01 -6.03
C PRO A 101 16.98 1.72 -4.55
N ALA A 102 17.68 0.77 -3.95
CA ALA A 102 17.50 0.45 -2.52
C ALA A 102 17.77 1.66 -1.62
N ARG A 103 18.68 2.56 -2.03
CA ARG A 103 18.94 3.82 -1.32
C ARG A 103 17.70 4.71 -1.25
N ASP A 104 17.01 4.89 -2.37
CA ASP A 104 15.79 5.72 -2.44
C ASP A 104 14.70 5.13 -1.55
N MET A 105 14.61 3.80 -1.51
CA MET A 105 13.67 3.12 -0.61
C MET A 105 14.01 3.28 0.88
N VAL A 106 15.28 3.41 1.26
CA VAL A 106 15.67 3.77 2.64
C VAL A 106 15.16 5.17 2.99
N GLU A 107 15.31 6.12 2.08
CA GLU A 107 14.83 7.51 2.25
C GLU A 107 13.29 7.54 2.33
N ILE A 108 12.59 6.85 1.43
CA ILE A 108 11.13 6.71 1.45
C ILE A 108 10.65 6.06 2.76
N ALA A 109 11.28 4.97 3.21
CA ALA A 109 10.92 4.31 4.46
C ALA A 109 11.11 5.23 5.67
N SER A 110 12.14 6.09 5.65
CA SER A 110 12.35 7.11 6.68
C SER A 110 11.28 8.20 6.62
N TYR A 111 10.90 8.62 5.41
CA TYR A 111 9.89 9.64 5.18
C TYR A 111 8.48 9.20 5.63
N LEU A 112 8.17 7.92 5.47
CA LEU A 112 6.90 7.32 5.90
C LEU A 112 6.78 7.18 7.43
N LYS A 113 7.87 7.28 8.19
CA LYS A 113 7.81 7.15 9.65
C LYS A 113 6.93 8.24 10.29
N GLY A 114 5.93 7.80 11.04
CA GLY A 114 4.99 8.69 11.74
C GLY A 114 3.89 9.28 10.84
N ARG A 115 3.86 8.95 9.55
CA ARG A 115 2.78 9.33 8.63
C ARG A 115 1.69 8.27 8.60
N SER A 116 0.49 8.66 8.21
CA SER A 116 -0.67 7.77 8.12
C SER A 116 -0.71 6.96 6.82
N THR A 117 0.04 7.35 5.81
CA THR A 117 0.13 6.69 4.51
C THR A 117 0.79 5.33 4.62
N ARG A 118 0.17 4.32 4.01
CA ARG A 118 0.75 3.00 3.80
C ARG A 118 1.23 2.86 2.36
N LEU A 119 2.45 2.38 2.17
CA LEU A 119 3.02 2.05 0.87
C LEU A 119 3.00 0.53 0.64
N ILE A 120 2.50 0.07 -0.51
CA ILE A 120 2.66 -1.28 -1.04
C ILE A 120 3.61 -1.23 -2.24
N GLY A 121 4.55 -2.16 -2.29
CA GLY A 121 5.65 -2.13 -3.25
C GLY A 121 6.87 -1.38 -2.72
N PRO A 122 7.80 -0.97 -3.57
CA PRO A 122 7.75 -1.02 -5.05
C PRO A 122 7.85 -2.42 -5.64
N ASN A 123 7.91 -2.50 -6.99
CA ASN A 123 8.06 -3.76 -7.74
C ASN A 123 7.00 -4.80 -7.34
N CYS A 124 5.73 -4.41 -7.39
CA CYS A 124 4.61 -5.23 -6.95
C CYS A 124 3.49 -5.28 -8.01
N PRO A 125 2.66 -6.32 -8.02
CA PRO A 125 1.51 -6.39 -8.90
C PRO A 125 0.29 -5.58 -8.38
N GLY A 126 0.39 -4.97 -7.21
CA GLY A 126 -0.71 -4.31 -6.53
C GLY A 126 -1.54 -5.24 -5.65
N LEU A 127 -2.83 -4.96 -5.53
CA LEU A 127 -3.75 -5.75 -4.71
C LEU A 127 -5.15 -5.81 -5.34
N ILE A 128 -5.90 -6.83 -4.94
CA ILE A 128 -7.26 -7.05 -5.40
C ILE A 128 -8.12 -7.64 -4.28
N SER A 129 -9.29 -7.05 -4.06
CA SER A 129 -10.39 -7.64 -3.29
C SER A 129 -11.44 -8.11 -4.28
N PRO A 130 -11.53 -9.43 -4.56
CA PRO A 130 -12.32 -9.96 -5.65
C PRO A 130 -13.79 -9.55 -5.60
N GLY A 131 -14.33 -9.11 -6.76
CA GLY A 131 -15.69 -8.59 -6.88
C GLY A 131 -15.93 -7.23 -6.24
N GLN A 132 -14.89 -6.55 -5.75
CA GLN A 132 -15.01 -5.26 -5.08
C GLN A 132 -14.09 -4.17 -5.67
N CYS A 133 -12.78 -4.40 -5.69
CA CYS A 133 -11.80 -3.41 -6.11
C CYS A 133 -10.50 -4.11 -6.56
N LYS A 134 -9.93 -3.62 -7.64
CA LYS A 134 -8.62 -4.00 -8.16
C LYS A 134 -7.76 -2.74 -8.26
N VAL A 135 -6.54 -2.77 -7.71
CA VAL A 135 -5.55 -1.70 -7.81
C VAL A 135 -4.23 -2.31 -8.27
N GLY A 136 -3.80 -1.96 -9.47
CA GLY A 136 -2.59 -2.50 -10.07
C GLY A 136 -2.85 -3.42 -11.26
N ILE A 137 -1.95 -4.38 -11.49
CA ILE A 137 -1.85 -5.17 -12.73
C ILE A 137 -2.43 -6.59 -12.63
N MET A 138 -2.87 -7.04 -11.45
CA MET A 138 -3.40 -8.40 -11.27
C MET A 138 -4.54 -8.70 -12.24
N PRO A 139 -4.55 -9.87 -12.93
CA PRO A 139 -5.64 -10.23 -13.83
C PRO A 139 -6.91 -10.56 -13.04
N GLY A 140 -7.96 -9.75 -13.21
CA GLY A 140 -9.19 -9.89 -12.41
C GLY A 140 -9.93 -11.21 -12.62
N PHE A 141 -9.85 -11.80 -13.83
CA PHE A 141 -10.60 -12.98 -14.23
C PHE A 141 -10.16 -14.29 -13.57
N ILE A 142 -8.94 -14.34 -13.00
CA ILE A 142 -8.47 -15.53 -12.26
C ILE A 142 -8.93 -15.53 -10.80
N HIS A 143 -9.43 -14.42 -10.30
CA HIS A 143 -9.83 -14.24 -8.91
C HIS A 143 -11.33 -14.46 -8.73
N ALA A 144 -11.71 -15.06 -7.62
CA ALA A 144 -13.12 -15.23 -7.22
C ALA A 144 -13.31 -14.72 -5.79
N PRO A 145 -14.47 -14.10 -5.46
CA PRO A 145 -14.79 -13.73 -4.09
C PRO A 145 -14.80 -14.97 -3.16
N GLY A 146 -14.21 -14.83 -2.00
CA GLY A 146 -14.11 -15.89 -1.01
C GLY A 146 -13.46 -15.44 0.29
N ARG A 147 -12.81 -16.37 0.99
CA ARG A 147 -12.35 -16.15 2.36
C ARG A 147 -10.87 -16.49 2.59
N ILE A 148 -10.08 -16.66 1.51
CA ILE A 148 -8.64 -16.91 1.62
C ILE A 148 -7.89 -15.61 1.40
N GLY A 149 -7.17 -15.14 2.42
CA GLY A 149 -6.20 -14.06 2.28
C GLY A 149 -4.92 -14.57 1.60
N LEU A 150 -4.33 -13.77 0.72
CA LEU A 150 -3.07 -14.12 0.06
C LEU A 150 -2.11 -12.93 0.08
N VAL A 151 -0.88 -13.17 0.54
CA VAL A 151 0.22 -12.22 0.49
C VAL A 151 1.43 -12.84 -0.18
N SER A 152 2.07 -12.09 -1.11
CA SER A 152 3.13 -12.62 -1.94
C SER A 152 4.18 -11.58 -2.31
N ARG A 153 5.44 -11.98 -2.40
CA ARG A 153 6.49 -11.19 -3.04
C ARG A 153 6.42 -11.25 -4.56
N SER A 154 5.97 -12.36 -5.11
CA SER A 154 5.99 -12.64 -6.55
C SER A 154 4.63 -12.42 -7.21
N GLY A 155 4.58 -11.61 -8.27
CA GLY A 155 3.40 -11.46 -9.10
C GLY A 155 3.02 -12.76 -9.80
N THR A 156 3.94 -13.41 -10.47
CA THR A 156 3.70 -14.65 -11.24
C THR A 156 3.20 -15.79 -10.37
N LEU A 157 3.85 -16.02 -9.22
CA LEU A 157 3.42 -17.07 -8.28
C LEU A 157 2.07 -16.73 -7.62
N THR A 158 1.77 -15.46 -7.42
CA THR A 158 0.43 -15.02 -7.00
C THR A 158 -0.63 -15.51 -7.98
N TYR A 159 -0.42 -15.30 -9.27
CA TYR A 159 -1.40 -15.68 -10.29
C TYR A 159 -1.60 -17.18 -10.38
N GLU A 160 -0.51 -17.94 -10.32
CA GLU A 160 -0.55 -19.40 -10.31
C GLU A 160 -1.36 -19.94 -9.12
N VAL A 161 -1.02 -19.50 -7.91
CA VAL A 161 -1.68 -19.96 -6.69
C VAL A 161 -3.14 -19.53 -6.62
N VAL A 162 -3.44 -18.29 -6.98
CA VAL A 162 -4.83 -17.77 -7.04
C VAL A 162 -5.67 -18.58 -8.03
N TRP A 163 -5.13 -18.88 -9.20
CA TRP A 163 -5.81 -19.70 -10.19
C TRP A 163 -6.15 -21.09 -9.66
N GLN A 164 -5.19 -21.73 -8.99
CA GLN A 164 -5.40 -23.06 -8.40
C GLN A 164 -6.42 -23.03 -7.25
N LEU A 165 -6.36 -22.03 -6.35
CA LEU A 165 -7.35 -21.83 -5.30
C LEU A 165 -8.75 -21.62 -5.89
N THR A 166 -8.87 -20.74 -6.88
CA THR A 166 -10.16 -20.46 -7.54
C THR A 166 -10.74 -21.70 -8.22
N ARG A 167 -9.91 -22.47 -8.92
CA ARG A 167 -10.31 -23.77 -9.52
C ARG A 167 -10.75 -24.80 -8.48
N ALA A 168 -10.18 -24.75 -7.28
CA ALA A 168 -10.58 -25.60 -6.16
C ALA A 168 -11.82 -25.06 -5.39
N GLY A 169 -12.48 -24.02 -5.89
CA GLY A 169 -13.63 -23.39 -5.23
C GLY A 169 -13.29 -22.54 -4.00
N MET A 170 -12.00 -22.20 -3.83
CA MET A 170 -11.49 -21.39 -2.73
C MET A 170 -11.23 -19.97 -3.21
N GLY A 171 -12.25 -19.11 -3.16
CA GLY A 171 -12.11 -17.72 -3.50
C GLY A 171 -11.30 -16.92 -2.46
N GLN A 172 -10.91 -15.70 -2.82
CA GLN A 172 -10.03 -14.88 -2.02
C GLN A 172 -10.79 -13.73 -1.36
N SER A 173 -10.40 -13.39 -0.12
CA SER A 173 -10.87 -12.17 0.56
C SER A 173 -10.12 -10.94 0.03
N THR A 174 -8.81 -11.02 0.00
CA THR A 174 -7.91 -10.03 -0.61
C THR A 174 -6.61 -10.73 -1.02
N CYS A 175 -6.07 -10.37 -2.19
CA CYS A 175 -4.72 -10.75 -2.61
C CYS A 175 -3.84 -9.50 -2.63
N ILE A 176 -2.65 -9.58 -2.04
CA ILE A 176 -1.69 -8.48 -1.93
C ILE A 176 -0.33 -8.97 -2.44
N GLY A 177 0.20 -8.27 -3.45
CA GLY A 177 1.60 -8.38 -3.81
C GLY A 177 2.40 -7.29 -3.10
N ILE A 178 3.31 -7.67 -2.23
CA ILE A 178 4.12 -6.71 -1.46
C ILE A 178 5.38 -6.25 -2.18
N GLY A 179 5.79 -6.98 -3.22
CA GLY A 179 6.97 -6.66 -4.02
C GLY A 179 8.18 -7.54 -3.73
N GLY A 180 9.07 -7.64 -4.74
CA GLY A 180 10.28 -8.46 -4.72
C GLY A 180 11.58 -7.69 -4.43
N ASP A 181 11.50 -6.44 -4.04
CA ASP A 181 12.66 -5.62 -3.72
C ASP A 181 13.16 -5.88 -2.29
N PRO A 182 14.45 -5.60 -2.01
CA PRO A 182 15.01 -5.80 -0.67
C PRO A 182 14.34 -4.96 0.42
N ILE A 183 13.83 -3.78 0.05
CA ILE A 183 13.13 -2.87 0.95
C ILE A 183 11.76 -2.56 0.33
N VAL A 184 10.70 -2.91 1.04
CA VAL A 184 9.31 -2.69 0.64
C VAL A 184 8.58 -1.88 1.70
N GLY A 185 7.55 -1.14 1.27
CA GLY A 185 6.78 -0.27 2.18
C GLY A 185 5.90 -1.04 3.17
N THR A 186 5.35 -2.18 2.77
CA THR A 186 4.52 -3.07 3.60
C THR A 186 5.11 -4.46 3.59
N ARG A 187 5.33 -5.02 4.78
CA ARG A 187 5.97 -6.33 4.97
C ARG A 187 4.94 -7.44 5.21
N PHE A 188 5.40 -8.70 5.22
CA PHE A 188 4.55 -9.83 5.61
C PHE A 188 3.90 -9.65 6.97
N VAL A 189 4.65 -9.19 7.96
CA VAL A 189 4.14 -8.98 9.34
C VAL A 189 2.97 -8.00 9.38
N ASP A 190 3.01 -6.93 8.58
CA ASP A 190 1.93 -5.94 8.49
C ASP A 190 0.66 -6.54 7.88
N THR A 191 0.83 -7.29 6.78
CA THR A 191 -0.28 -7.91 6.05
C THR A 191 -0.92 -9.04 6.85
N LEU A 192 -0.13 -9.86 7.54
CA LEU A 192 -0.60 -10.91 8.43
C LEU A 192 -1.45 -10.35 9.56
N ALA A 193 -1.04 -9.22 10.15
CA ALA A 193 -1.81 -8.54 11.20
C ALA A 193 -3.16 -8.03 10.67
N LEU A 194 -3.21 -7.51 9.44
CA LEU A 194 -4.45 -7.09 8.80
C LEU A 194 -5.38 -8.29 8.52
N PHE A 195 -4.85 -9.39 7.98
CA PHE A 195 -5.63 -10.60 7.73
C PHE A 195 -6.13 -11.25 9.02
N GLU A 196 -5.34 -11.25 10.09
CA GLU A 196 -5.78 -11.77 11.38
C GLU A 196 -6.97 -10.99 11.92
N ALA A 197 -6.99 -9.66 11.73
CA ALA A 197 -8.09 -8.80 12.17
C ALA A 197 -9.32 -8.84 11.26
N ASP A 198 -9.21 -9.33 10.02
CA ASP A 198 -10.31 -9.33 9.04
C ASP A 198 -11.24 -10.52 9.25
N GLU A 199 -12.48 -10.29 9.65
CA GLU A 199 -13.52 -11.31 9.83
C GLU A 199 -13.90 -12.04 8.52
N SER A 200 -13.57 -11.46 7.36
CA SER A 200 -13.83 -12.06 6.05
C SER A 200 -12.73 -13.03 5.60
N THR A 201 -11.64 -13.13 6.35
CA THR A 201 -10.52 -14.03 6.07
C THR A 201 -10.51 -15.19 7.04
N ASP A 202 -10.61 -16.44 6.52
CA ASP A 202 -10.61 -17.67 7.33
C ASP A 202 -9.24 -18.35 7.37
N ALA A 203 -8.45 -18.23 6.31
CA ALA A 203 -7.09 -18.76 6.21
C ALA A 203 -6.22 -17.86 5.34
N ILE A 204 -4.91 -18.00 5.46
CA ILE A 204 -3.94 -17.14 4.78
C ILE A 204 -2.95 -18.01 4.00
N VAL A 205 -2.64 -17.60 2.76
CA VAL A 205 -1.53 -18.11 1.98
C VAL A 205 -0.42 -17.07 1.97
N LEU A 206 0.80 -17.48 2.31
CA LEU A 206 2.01 -16.67 2.28
C LEU A 206 2.96 -17.24 1.24
N ILE A 207 3.33 -16.43 0.25
CA ILE A 207 4.27 -16.80 -0.80
C ILE A 207 5.52 -15.93 -0.64
N GLY A 208 6.57 -16.54 -0.11
CA GLY A 208 7.89 -15.94 0.06
C GLY A 208 8.89 -16.45 -0.95
N GLU A 209 10.11 -16.01 -0.80
CA GLU A 209 11.25 -16.39 -1.64
C GLU A 209 12.57 -16.36 -0.86
N ILE A 210 13.64 -16.81 -1.48
CA ILE A 210 14.98 -16.72 -0.91
C ILE A 210 15.42 -15.27 -0.71
N GLY A 211 16.35 -15.05 0.21
CA GLY A 211 16.93 -13.74 0.53
C GLY A 211 16.16 -12.97 1.61
N GLY A 212 16.89 -12.11 2.33
CA GLY A 212 16.36 -11.37 3.47
C GLY A 212 15.85 -12.27 4.61
N THR A 213 15.16 -11.67 5.57
CA THR A 213 14.67 -12.33 6.81
C THR A 213 13.17 -12.08 7.07
N ASP A 214 12.45 -11.51 6.11
CA ASP A 214 11.05 -11.09 6.31
C ASP A 214 10.10 -12.27 6.54
N GLU A 215 10.40 -13.42 5.92
CA GLU A 215 9.67 -14.67 6.11
C GLU A 215 9.89 -15.27 7.50
N GLU A 216 11.10 -15.14 8.06
CA GLU A 216 11.42 -15.57 9.43
C GLU A 216 10.69 -14.71 10.46
N ASP A 217 10.62 -13.38 10.25
CA ASP A 217 9.83 -12.45 11.05
C ASP A 217 8.34 -12.79 10.98
N ALA A 218 7.85 -13.11 9.77
CA ALA A 218 6.47 -13.56 9.56
C ALA A 218 6.17 -14.84 10.32
N ALA A 219 7.06 -15.84 10.27
CA ALA A 219 6.91 -17.09 11.00
C ALA A 219 6.89 -16.87 12.52
N ALA A 220 7.73 -15.94 13.03
CA ALA A 220 7.73 -15.58 14.45
C ALA A 220 6.44 -14.90 14.88
N LEU A 221 5.87 -14.02 14.03
CA LEU A 221 4.57 -13.41 14.27
C LEU A 221 3.44 -14.45 14.27
N ILE A 222 3.46 -15.36 13.28
CA ILE A 222 2.44 -16.42 13.17
C ILE A 222 2.47 -17.31 14.39
N GLU A 223 3.64 -17.70 14.86
CA GLU A 223 3.81 -18.54 16.04
C GLU A 223 3.15 -17.94 17.29
N LYS A 224 3.25 -16.63 17.46
CA LYS A 224 2.84 -15.92 18.69
C LYS A 224 1.42 -15.33 18.61
N HIS A 225 1.02 -14.83 17.45
CA HIS A 225 -0.11 -13.90 17.37
C HIS A 225 -1.16 -14.23 16.31
N VAL A 226 -0.88 -15.10 15.33
CA VAL A 226 -1.86 -15.42 14.28
C VAL A 226 -2.62 -16.69 14.66
N THR A 227 -3.94 -16.56 14.78
CA THR A 227 -4.84 -17.67 15.15
C THR A 227 -5.42 -18.38 13.93
N LYS A 228 -5.49 -17.68 12.79
CA LYS A 228 -5.97 -18.21 11.54
C LYS A 228 -4.99 -19.23 10.94
N PRO A 229 -5.47 -20.28 10.28
CA PRO A 229 -4.59 -21.18 9.52
C PRO A 229 -3.76 -20.41 8.50
N VAL A 230 -2.45 -20.70 8.45
CA VAL A 230 -1.54 -20.18 7.44
C VAL A 230 -0.91 -21.36 6.72
N VAL A 231 -0.75 -21.23 5.40
CA VAL A 231 0.04 -22.15 4.55
C VAL A 231 1.10 -21.31 3.84
N ALA A 232 2.35 -21.76 3.88
CA ALA A 232 3.46 -21.06 3.24
C ALA A 232 3.95 -21.80 2.00
N PHE A 233 4.50 -21.03 1.05
CA PHE A 233 5.31 -21.53 -0.05
C PHE A 233 6.54 -20.63 -0.19
N ILE A 234 7.72 -21.22 -0.37
CA ILE A 234 8.99 -20.48 -0.54
C ILE A 234 9.57 -20.78 -1.91
N ALA A 235 9.70 -19.76 -2.74
CA ALA A 235 10.33 -19.86 -4.05
C ALA A 235 11.87 -19.90 -3.93
N GLY A 236 12.52 -20.45 -4.96
CA GLY A 236 13.98 -20.52 -5.03
C GLY A 236 14.58 -21.73 -4.33
N GLN A 237 13.83 -22.82 -4.11
CA GLN A 237 14.31 -24.04 -3.44
C GLN A 237 15.51 -24.67 -4.13
N THR A 238 15.69 -24.47 -5.44
CA THR A 238 16.81 -24.98 -6.25
C THR A 238 17.80 -23.89 -6.66
N ALA A 239 17.70 -22.69 -6.07
CA ALA A 239 18.55 -21.57 -6.42
C ALA A 239 20.02 -21.83 -6.03
N PRO A 240 20.98 -21.62 -6.95
CA PRO A 240 22.39 -21.71 -6.61
C PRO A 240 22.78 -20.61 -5.63
N PRO A 241 23.67 -20.90 -4.65
CA PRO A 241 24.19 -19.88 -3.73
C PRO A 241 24.80 -18.68 -4.46
N GLY A 242 24.56 -17.46 -3.96
CA GLY A 242 25.13 -16.22 -4.49
C GLY A 242 24.53 -15.75 -5.82
N LYS A 243 23.57 -16.47 -6.43
CA LYS A 243 22.91 -16.07 -7.66
C LYS A 243 21.58 -15.38 -7.34
N ARG A 244 21.37 -14.20 -7.95
CA ARG A 244 20.07 -13.50 -7.89
C ARG A 244 19.06 -14.22 -8.79
N MET A 245 17.88 -14.49 -8.24
CA MET A 245 16.81 -15.26 -8.89
C MET A 245 15.60 -14.38 -9.27
N GLY A 246 15.76 -13.55 -10.29
CA GLY A 246 14.71 -12.64 -10.76
C GLY A 246 14.66 -11.35 -9.94
N HIS A 247 13.98 -11.35 -8.82
CA HIS A 247 13.82 -10.19 -7.95
C HIS A 247 15.14 -9.68 -7.36
N ALA A 248 15.23 -8.38 -7.13
CA ALA A 248 16.42 -7.76 -6.55
C ALA A 248 16.70 -8.27 -5.12
N GLY A 249 15.66 -8.62 -4.36
CA GLY A 249 15.75 -9.20 -3.02
C GLY A 249 16.01 -10.70 -2.99
N ALA A 250 15.80 -11.41 -4.10
CA ALA A 250 15.89 -12.88 -4.16
C ALA A 250 17.34 -13.37 -4.38
N ILE A 251 18.17 -13.18 -3.37
CA ILE A 251 19.58 -13.61 -3.37
C ILE A 251 19.97 -14.16 -1.99
N VAL A 252 20.59 -15.33 -1.96
CA VAL A 252 21.21 -15.89 -0.75
C VAL A 252 22.59 -15.28 -0.58
N SER A 253 22.79 -14.51 0.48
CA SER A 253 24.06 -13.84 0.79
C SER A 253 24.60 -14.32 2.14
N GLY A 254 25.89 -14.65 2.19
CA GLY A 254 26.54 -15.08 3.43
C GLY A 254 25.99 -16.37 4.04
N GLY A 255 25.32 -17.20 3.24
CA GLY A 255 24.75 -18.47 3.70
C GLY A 255 23.41 -18.35 4.43
N ALA A 256 22.84 -17.14 4.55
CA ALA A 256 21.57 -16.91 5.22
C ALA A 256 20.44 -16.59 4.21
N GLY A 257 19.19 -16.85 4.60
CA GLY A 257 18.02 -16.58 3.78
C GLY A 257 17.78 -17.61 2.69
N THR A 258 18.21 -18.85 2.90
CA THR A 258 17.93 -19.97 2.00
C THR A 258 16.47 -20.39 2.07
N ALA A 259 15.96 -21.02 1.01
CA ALA A 259 14.61 -21.57 1.03
C ALA A 259 14.44 -22.62 2.14
N GLN A 260 15.45 -23.45 2.35
CA GLN A 260 15.45 -24.51 3.36
C GLN A 260 15.32 -23.96 4.78
N GLU A 261 16.10 -22.93 5.12
CA GLU A 261 16.03 -22.27 6.43
C GLU A 261 14.63 -21.66 6.68
N LYS A 262 14.09 -20.96 5.68
CA LYS A 262 12.77 -20.34 5.76
C LYS A 262 11.67 -21.39 5.90
N MET A 263 11.70 -22.45 5.10
CA MET A 263 10.76 -23.58 5.20
C MET A 263 10.80 -24.21 6.59
N ALA A 264 12.00 -24.55 7.06
CA ALA A 264 12.19 -25.11 8.40
C ALA A 264 11.71 -24.15 9.52
N ARG A 265 11.86 -22.83 9.33
CA ARG A 265 11.35 -21.82 10.28
C ARG A 265 9.82 -21.80 10.34
N PHE A 266 9.14 -21.89 9.19
CA PHE A 266 7.69 -22.00 9.13
C PHE A 266 7.19 -23.31 9.74
N GLU A 267 7.82 -24.45 9.43
CA GLU A 267 7.48 -25.75 10.00
C GLU A 267 7.58 -25.76 11.54
N ARG A 268 8.65 -25.19 12.10
CA ARG A 268 8.80 -25.00 13.56
C ARG A 268 7.70 -24.12 14.15
N ALA A 269 7.18 -23.14 13.40
CA ALA A 269 6.03 -22.34 13.81
C ALA A 269 4.68 -23.07 13.65
N GLY A 270 4.69 -24.33 13.22
CA GLY A 270 3.49 -25.13 12.98
C GLY A 270 2.71 -24.71 11.73
N VAL A 271 3.39 -24.10 10.75
CA VAL A 271 2.84 -23.68 9.47
C VAL A 271 3.17 -24.75 8.42
N PRO A 272 2.17 -25.38 7.78
CA PRO A 272 2.41 -26.23 6.64
C PRO A 272 3.09 -25.49 5.50
N VAL A 273 4.14 -26.11 4.92
CA VAL A 273 4.87 -25.53 3.79
C VAL A 273 4.67 -26.41 2.57
N ALA A 274 4.16 -25.80 1.49
CA ALA A 274 4.01 -26.45 0.20
C ALA A 274 5.38 -26.57 -0.49
N LYS A 275 5.66 -27.71 -1.12
CA LYS A 275 6.85 -27.93 -1.96
C LYS A 275 6.65 -27.40 -3.37
N VAL A 276 5.42 -27.49 -3.87
CA VAL A 276 5.00 -26.93 -5.17
C VAL A 276 3.67 -26.19 -5.01
N PRO A 277 3.38 -25.18 -5.84
CA PRO A 277 2.16 -24.39 -5.74
C PRO A 277 0.86 -25.22 -5.75
N SER A 278 0.83 -26.34 -6.47
CA SER A 278 -0.33 -27.21 -6.60
C SER A 278 -0.75 -27.91 -5.29
N GLU A 279 0.11 -27.97 -4.29
CA GLU A 279 -0.24 -28.53 -2.97
C GLU A 279 -1.04 -27.57 -2.10
N ILE A 280 -0.98 -26.26 -2.38
CA ILE A 280 -1.54 -25.21 -1.51
C ILE A 280 -3.04 -25.40 -1.27
N PRO A 281 -3.91 -25.66 -2.27
CA PRO A 281 -5.34 -25.87 -2.02
C PRO A 281 -5.62 -27.04 -1.07
N GLY A 282 -4.89 -28.13 -1.23
CA GLY A 282 -5.00 -29.29 -0.35
C GLY A 282 -4.59 -29.00 1.09
N LEU A 283 -3.47 -28.28 1.27
CA LEU A 283 -2.96 -27.87 2.57
C LEU A 283 -3.90 -26.87 3.27
N ILE A 284 -4.47 -25.89 2.55
CA ILE A 284 -5.48 -24.96 3.08
C ILE A 284 -6.72 -25.73 3.54
N SER A 285 -7.24 -26.66 2.72
CA SER A 285 -8.37 -27.51 3.11
C SER A 285 -8.10 -28.30 4.39
N ALA A 286 -6.92 -28.88 4.51
CA ALA A 286 -6.52 -29.64 5.70
C ALA A 286 -6.36 -28.72 6.93
N ALA A 287 -5.78 -27.55 6.76
CA ALA A 287 -5.57 -26.57 7.82
C ALA A 287 -6.90 -25.98 8.36
N LEU A 288 -7.86 -25.71 7.49
CA LEU A 288 -9.20 -25.24 7.88
C LEU A 288 -9.98 -26.30 8.69
N ARG A 289 -9.78 -27.61 8.42
CA ARG A 289 -10.39 -28.68 9.21
C ARG A 289 -9.80 -28.84 10.60
N LYS A 290 -8.55 -28.47 10.81
CA LYS A 290 -7.87 -28.50 12.10
C LYS A 290 -8.18 -27.20 12.85
N LYS A 291 -9.10 -27.19 13.85
CA LYS A 291 -9.27 -26.04 14.75
C LYS A 291 -7.92 -25.74 15.42
N ARG A 292 -7.32 -24.59 15.11
CA ARG A 292 -6.11 -24.14 15.84
C ARG A 292 -6.49 -23.75 17.28
N PRO A 293 -5.64 -24.06 18.28
CA PRO A 293 -5.87 -23.58 19.65
C PRO A 293 -5.90 -22.05 19.69
N ALA A 294 -6.73 -21.50 20.57
CA ALA A 294 -6.82 -20.05 20.76
C ALA A 294 -5.44 -19.50 21.19
N ARG A 295 -4.89 -18.58 20.41
CA ARG A 295 -3.64 -17.86 20.72
C ARG A 295 -3.95 -16.42 21.12
N LEU A 296 -3.01 -15.74 21.76
CA LEU A 296 -3.14 -14.34 22.15
C LEU A 296 -3.51 -13.46 20.93
N LYS A 297 -4.64 -12.74 21.01
CA LYS A 297 -5.07 -11.84 19.94
C LYS A 297 -4.10 -10.66 19.82
N LEU A 298 -3.71 -10.31 18.60
CA LEU A 298 -3.02 -9.04 18.31
C LEU A 298 -3.95 -7.88 18.67
N VAL A 299 -3.59 -7.12 19.71
CA VAL A 299 -4.25 -5.85 19.98
C VAL A 299 -3.75 -4.86 18.92
N SER A 300 -4.58 -4.56 17.94
CA SER A 300 -4.25 -3.57 16.91
C SER A 300 -3.99 -2.21 17.57
N ARG A 301 -2.76 -1.73 17.49
CA ARG A 301 -2.34 -0.39 17.93
C ARG A 301 -3.00 0.76 17.12
N ALA A 302 -3.91 0.43 16.24
CA ALA A 302 -4.55 1.37 15.30
C ALA A 302 -5.78 2.12 15.85
N LYS A 303 -6.08 2.05 17.16
CA LYS A 303 -7.21 2.81 17.77
C LYS A 303 -6.81 3.76 18.89
N ALA A 304 -5.62 4.33 18.88
CA ALA A 304 -5.17 5.23 19.96
C ALA A 304 -4.75 6.64 19.50
N THR A 305 -5.26 7.18 18.39
CA THR A 305 -5.04 8.61 18.03
C THR A 305 -6.31 9.34 17.58
N GLY A 306 -7.47 8.87 17.97
CA GLY A 306 -8.72 9.51 17.59
C GLY A 306 -9.72 9.62 18.76
N SER A 307 -9.42 10.31 19.84
CA SER A 307 -10.41 10.92 20.72
C SER A 307 -9.75 11.53 21.97
N LYS A 308 -9.22 12.73 21.85
CA LYS A 308 -9.06 13.67 22.98
C LYS A 308 -8.70 15.06 22.49
N LYS A 309 -9.58 15.71 21.69
CA LYS A 309 -9.54 17.16 21.46
C LYS A 309 -10.90 17.73 21.06
N THR A 310 -11.92 17.55 21.90
CA THR A 310 -13.21 18.27 21.71
C THR A 310 -13.91 18.64 23.01
N THR A 311 -13.17 18.86 24.11
CA THR A 311 -13.79 19.35 25.35
C THR A 311 -13.11 20.59 25.96
N ALA A 312 -12.16 21.23 25.30
CA ALA A 312 -11.45 22.40 25.85
C ALA A 312 -11.76 23.74 25.14
N VAL A 313 -12.65 23.81 24.16
CA VAL A 313 -12.96 25.07 23.43
C VAL A 313 -14.31 25.70 23.81
N LYS A 314 -15.16 25.03 24.62
CA LYS A 314 -16.43 25.61 25.08
C LYS A 314 -16.40 26.41 26.39
N ALA A 315 -15.27 26.48 27.09
CA ALA A 315 -15.16 27.20 28.36
C ALA A 315 -14.49 28.60 28.27
N ARG A 316 -14.09 29.06 27.08
CA ARG A 316 -13.42 30.38 26.92
C ARG A 316 -14.21 31.47 26.18
N LYS A 317 -15.49 31.21 25.85
CA LYS A 317 -16.37 32.22 25.19
C LYS A 317 -17.43 32.86 26.11
N ALA A 318 -17.34 32.67 27.42
CA ALA A 318 -18.32 33.23 28.36
C ALA A 318 -17.78 34.30 29.32
N LYS A 319 -16.57 34.86 29.12
CA LYS A 319 -16.02 35.91 30.02
C LYS A 319 -15.42 37.11 29.27
N ALA A 320 -15.99 37.55 28.18
CA ALA A 320 -15.60 38.79 27.52
C ALA A 320 -16.82 39.56 26.96
N LYS A 321 -17.77 39.85 27.86
CA LYS A 321 -18.84 40.84 27.62
C LYS A 321 -19.11 41.55 28.93
N THR A 322 -18.26 42.49 29.30
CA THR A 322 -18.58 43.67 30.15
C THR A 322 -17.30 44.47 30.36
N ALA A 323 -17.07 45.46 29.53
CA ALA A 323 -16.48 46.73 29.88
C ALA A 323 -16.65 47.65 28.66
N LYS A 324 -17.66 48.44 28.74
CA LYS A 324 -17.95 49.56 27.83
C LYS A 324 -17.27 50.81 28.33
N SER A 325 -16.93 51.66 27.37
CA SER A 325 -16.96 53.11 27.34
C SER A 325 -15.76 53.85 27.96
N LYS A 326 -15.10 54.60 27.13
CA LYS A 326 -14.98 56.05 27.09
C LYS A 326 -13.69 56.52 26.41
N ALA A 327 -13.90 57.39 25.50
CA ALA A 327 -13.13 58.56 25.12
C ALA A 327 -12.39 58.53 23.77
N ARG A 328 -12.97 59.20 22.83
CA ARG A 328 -12.43 60.00 21.73
C ARG A 328 -12.13 61.42 22.31
N PRO A 329 -11.43 62.41 21.66
CA PRO A 329 -11.02 62.55 20.27
C PRO A 329 -9.73 63.36 19.98
N LYS A 330 -9.53 63.66 18.64
CA LYS A 330 -8.79 64.78 17.96
C LYS A 330 -7.32 64.54 17.61
N ALA A 331 -6.92 64.52 16.38
CA ALA A 331 -6.91 65.37 15.22
C ALA A 331 -5.54 66.07 14.97
N LYS A 332 -5.11 66.00 13.72
CA LYS A 332 -4.38 66.94 12.81
C LYS A 332 -3.13 66.30 12.20
N ALA A 333 -3.09 66.05 10.93
CA ALA A 333 -2.90 66.85 9.73
C ALA A 333 -1.48 67.42 9.55
N ARG A 334 -0.94 67.15 8.38
CA ARG A 334 -0.04 67.87 7.45
C ARG A 334 1.15 67.00 7.02
N SER A 335 1.35 66.74 5.78
CA SER A 335 1.46 67.39 4.50
C SER A 335 2.91 67.38 3.95
N THR A 336 2.96 67.04 2.64
CA THR A 336 3.98 67.44 1.65
C THR A 336 5.30 66.62 1.69
N GLY A 337 5.86 66.20 0.60
CA GLY A 337 5.95 66.59 -0.76
C GLY A 337 6.76 65.63 -1.61
N LYS A 338 6.39 65.53 -2.83
CA LYS A 338 7.09 65.45 -4.12
C LYS A 338 8.60 65.25 -4.11
N THR A 339 9.12 64.29 -4.89
CA THR A 339 9.67 64.56 -6.24
C THR A 339 10.26 63.29 -6.86
N ARG A 340 9.87 63.00 -8.09
CA ARG A 340 10.65 62.29 -9.13
C ARG A 340 11.65 63.31 -9.72
N PRO A 341 12.74 62.97 -10.46
CA PRO A 341 12.68 62.20 -11.69
C PRO A 341 13.96 61.43 -12.16
N LYS A 342 13.74 60.57 -13.19
CA LYS A 342 14.50 60.38 -14.47
C LYS A 342 15.92 59.77 -14.47
N ARG A 343 16.05 58.72 -15.20
CA ARG A 343 16.54 58.43 -16.57
C ARG A 343 17.97 57.86 -16.71
N ALA A 344 18.03 56.94 -17.63
CA ALA A 344 19.10 56.56 -18.56
C ALA A 344 20.23 55.70 -17.96
N GLY A 345 20.75 54.69 -18.62
CA GLY A 345 20.72 54.15 -19.95
C GLY A 345 21.90 53.20 -20.14
N ARG A 346 21.72 52.27 -21.05
CA ARG A 346 22.69 51.55 -21.90
C ARG A 346 24.04 51.08 -21.28
N ARG A 347 24.28 49.81 -21.27
CA ARG A 347 24.94 49.03 -22.36
C ARG A 347 24.68 47.52 -22.13
#